data_cb4b08558b9604f4e3e8436ac05d25d0
#
_entry.id   cb4b08558b9604f4e3e8436ac05d25d0
#
_cell.length_a   1.000
_cell.length_b   1.000
_cell.length_c   1.000
_cell.angle_alpha   90.00
_cell.angle_beta   90.00
_cell.angle_gamma   90.00
#
_symmetry.space_group_name_H-M   'P 1'
#
loop_
_entity.id
_entity.type
_entity.pdbx_description
1 polymer ?
#
loop_
_entity_poly.entity_id
_entity_poly.type
_entity_poly.pdbx_seq_one_letter_code
_entity_poly.pdbx_strand_id
1 'polypeptide(L)'
;MKQKITIKTIAMELGVSTSTVSKALRDSHEISIDTKDKIKAYAAMFNYKPNSLALQLRNQKTKLIGVILPRIVHHFFSTVIKGIEQGASEKGYHIMVCFSNESYKKEVENLKVLSNGSVDGLIVSIAKETLETKDFTHFKDLVNEEIPLVLF
;
A
#
# COMPACT_ATOMS: atom_id res chain seq x y z
N MET A 1 -30.58 6.18 -0.19
CA MET A 1 -29.15 5.77 -0.23
C MET A 1 -28.74 5.66 -1.70
N LYS A 2 -27.74 6.41 -2.19
CA LYS A 2 -27.22 6.24 -3.56
C LYS A 2 -26.53 4.86 -3.63
N GLN A 3 -27.06 3.98 -4.46
CA GLN A 3 -26.48 2.65 -4.68
C GLN A 3 -25.06 2.81 -5.27
N LYS A 4 -24.07 2.30 -4.56
CA LYS A 4 -22.65 2.41 -4.99
C LYS A 4 -22.47 1.56 -6.24
N ILE A 5 -22.16 2.20 -7.37
CA ILE A 5 -21.91 1.51 -8.64
C ILE A 5 -20.70 0.56 -8.50
N THR A 6 -20.81 -0.60 -9.11
CA THR A 6 -19.77 -1.65 -9.10
C THR A 6 -19.32 -1.94 -10.54
N ILE A 7 -18.17 -2.60 -10.67
CA ILE A 7 -17.70 -3.08 -11.98
C ILE A 7 -18.74 -4.00 -12.67
N LYS A 8 -19.50 -4.76 -11.88
CA LYS A 8 -20.57 -5.63 -12.39
C LYS A 8 -21.72 -4.81 -12.98
N THR A 9 -22.09 -3.70 -12.33
CA THR A 9 -23.11 -2.78 -12.80
C THR A 9 -22.70 -2.15 -14.14
N ILE A 10 -21.46 -1.65 -14.25
CA ILE A 10 -20.92 -1.08 -15.49
C ILE A 10 -20.94 -2.12 -16.63
N ALA A 11 -20.51 -3.33 -16.33
CA ALA A 11 -20.48 -4.43 -17.31
C ALA A 11 -21.87 -4.76 -17.84
N MET A 12 -22.88 -4.83 -16.95
CA MET A 12 -24.26 -5.13 -17.31
C MET A 12 -24.87 -4.00 -18.16
N GLU A 13 -24.70 -2.76 -17.76
CA GLU A 13 -25.27 -1.59 -18.47
C GLU A 13 -24.68 -1.39 -19.87
N LEU A 14 -23.40 -1.69 -20.04
CA LEU A 14 -22.72 -1.55 -21.34
C LEU A 14 -22.67 -2.83 -22.16
N GLY A 15 -23.29 -3.93 -21.70
CA GLY A 15 -23.33 -5.20 -22.42
C GLY A 15 -21.97 -5.85 -22.63
N VAL A 16 -21.02 -5.65 -21.70
CA VAL A 16 -19.64 -6.17 -21.77
C VAL A 16 -19.30 -7.03 -20.55
N SER A 17 -18.22 -7.78 -20.60
CA SER A 17 -17.76 -8.54 -19.44
C SER A 17 -17.09 -7.65 -18.38
N THR A 18 -17.10 -8.08 -17.12
CA THR A 18 -16.37 -7.39 -16.05
C THR A 18 -14.86 -7.33 -16.32
N SER A 19 -14.30 -8.33 -17.01
CA SER A 19 -12.90 -8.31 -17.44
C SER A 19 -12.65 -7.24 -18.48
N THR A 20 -13.56 -7.04 -19.45
CA THR A 20 -13.50 -5.96 -20.44
C THR A 20 -13.51 -4.59 -19.74
N VAL A 21 -14.43 -4.37 -18.80
CA VAL A 21 -14.47 -3.12 -18.02
C VAL A 21 -13.16 -2.91 -17.26
N SER A 22 -12.65 -3.95 -16.58
CA SER A 22 -11.40 -3.87 -15.83
C SER A 22 -10.19 -3.56 -16.72
N LYS A 23 -10.12 -4.14 -17.92
CA LYS A 23 -9.06 -3.89 -18.90
C LYS A 23 -9.16 -2.48 -19.49
N ALA A 24 -10.35 -2.02 -19.84
CA ALA A 24 -10.60 -0.69 -20.38
C ALA A 24 -10.21 0.43 -19.40
N LEU A 25 -10.58 0.30 -18.11
CA LEU A 25 -10.23 1.28 -17.07
C LEU A 25 -8.72 1.38 -16.80
N ARG A 26 -7.93 0.39 -17.26
CA ARG A 26 -6.46 0.37 -17.15
C ARG A 26 -5.75 0.64 -18.47
N ASP A 27 -6.47 1.12 -19.48
CA ASP A 27 -5.91 1.42 -20.79
C ASP A 27 -5.25 0.22 -21.51
N SER A 28 -5.66 -1.03 -21.20
CA SER A 28 -5.12 -2.22 -21.86
C SER A 28 -5.25 -2.12 -23.39
N HIS A 29 -4.19 -2.45 -24.09
CA HIS A 29 -4.16 -2.50 -25.56
C HIS A 29 -5.14 -3.51 -26.17
N GLU A 30 -5.59 -4.49 -25.39
CA GLU A 30 -6.54 -5.51 -25.83
C GLU A 30 -7.96 -4.98 -26.07
N ILE A 31 -8.27 -3.77 -25.62
CA ILE A 31 -9.59 -3.15 -25.73
C ILE A 31 -9.53 -2.01 -26.74
N SER A 32 -10.48 -1.95 -27.66
CA SER A 32 -10.59 -0.88 -28.65
C SER A 32 -10.76 0.49 -27.98
N ILE A 33 -10.30 1.56 -28.65
CA ILE A 33 -10.39 2.94 -28.15
C ILE A 33 -11.85 3.31 -27.88
N ASP A 34 -12.77 3.03 -28.82
CA ASP A 34 -14.20 3.31 -28.68
C ASP A 34 -14.81 2.64 -27.44
N THR A 35 -14.48 1.40 -27.18
CA THR A 35 -14.95 0.67 -25.98
C THR A 35 -14.37 1.26 -24.69
N LYS A 36 -13.08 1.64 -24.70
CA LYS A 36 -12.45 2.32 -23.56
C LYS A 36 -13.14 3.62 -23.22
N ASP A 37 -13.39 4.44 -24.23
CA ASP A 37 -13.98 5.77 -24.05
C ASP A 37 -15.42 5.67 -23.51
N LYS A 38 -16.23 4.74 -24.02
CA LYS A 38 -17.57 4.46 -23.48
C LYS A 38 -17.52 4.04 -22.01
N ILE A 39 -16.64 3.11 -21.67
CA ILE A 39 -16.50 2.59 -20.30
C ILE A 39 -15.99 3.69 -19.34
N LYS A 40 -14.98 4.48 -19.76
CA LYS A 40 -14.44 5.58 -18.97
C LYS A 40 -15.47 6.69 -18.76
N ALA A 41 -16.21 7.06 -19.80
CA ALA A 41 -17.26 8.07 -19.71
C ALA A 41 -18.37 7.63 -18.73
N TYR A 42 -18.83 6.37 -18.83
CA TYR A 42 -19.81 5.83 -17.91
C TYR A 42 -19.29 5.77 -16.46
N ALA A 43 -18.06 5.32 -16.25
CA ALA A 43 -17.43 5.28 -14.94
C ALA A 43 -17.30 6.69 -14.31
N ALA A 44 -16.92 7.69 -15.12
CA ALA A 44 -16.80 9.09 -14.70
C ALA A 44 -18.16 9.70 -14.33
N MET A 45 -19.19 9.46 -15.14
CA MET A 45 -20.57 9.96 -14.92
C MET A 45 -21.10 9.53 -13.53
N PHE A 46 -20.78 8.33 -13.08
CA PHE A 46 -21.21 7.78 -11.80
C PHE A 46 -20.15 7.84 -10.70
N ASN A 47 -19.04 8.53 -10.95
CA ASN A 47 -17.93 8.66 -10.00
C ASN A 47 -17.41 7.29 -9.49
N TYR A 48 -17.38 6.29 -10.40
CA TYR A 48 -16.91 4.96 -10.07
C TYR A 48 -15.40 4.98 -9.81
N LYS A 49 -15.01 4.42 -8.68
CA LYS A 49 -13.60 4.18 -8.35
C LYS A 49 -13.36 2.67 -8.24
N PRO A 50 -12.36 2.12 -8.96
CA PRO A 50 -11.99 0.72 -8.79
C PRO A 50 -11.72 0.41 -7.32
N ASN A 51 -12.11 -0.80 -6.88
CA ASN A 51 -11.82 -1.23 -5.52
C ASN A 51 -10.31 -1.51 -5.38
N SER A 52 -9.60 -0.68 -4.63
CA SER A 52 -8.17 -0.80 -4.40
C SER A 52 -7.79 -2.15 -3.78
N LEU A 53 -8.58 -2.66 -2.84
CA LEU A 53 -8.35 -3.97 -2.22
C LEU A 53 -8.41 -5.11 -3.23
N ALA A 54 -9.38 -5.08 -4.17
CA ALA A 54 -9.46 -6.09 -5.23
C ALA A 54 -8.28 -6.00 -6.21
N LEU A 55 -7.75 -4.79 -6.45
CA LEU A 55 -6.56 -4.58 -7.26
C LEU A 55 -5.29 -5.07 -6.55
N GLN A 56 -5.16 -4.80 -5.26
CA GLN A 56 -4.06 -5.26 -4.42
C GLN A 56 -4.00 -6.80 -4.37
N LEU A 57 -5.13 -7.46 -4.08
CA LEU A 57 -5.24 -8.93 -4.08
C LEU A 57 -4.80 -9.54 -5.42
N ARG A 58 -5.22 -8.94 -6.53
CA ARG A 58 -4.86 -9.46 -7.86
C ARG A 58 -3.39 -9.22 -8.21
N ASN A 59 -2.85 -8.08 -7.85
CA ASN A 59 -1.46 -7.70 -8.18
C ASN A 59 -0.46 -8.20 -7.15
N GLN A 60 -0.92 -8.75 -6.02
CA GLN A 60 -0.11 -9.15 -4.85
C GLN A 60 0.81 -8.01 -4.36
N LYS A 61 0.36 -6.75 -4.54
CA LYS A 61 1.10 -5.55 -4.12
C LYS A 61 0.15 -4.53 -3.55
N THR A 62 0.49 -4.02 -2.38
CA THR A 62 -0.26 -2.96 -1.69
C THR A 62 0.12 -1.57 -2.19
N LYS A 63 1.32 -1.42 -2.73
CA LYS A 63 1.96 -0.15 -3.06
C LYS A 63 2.15 0.75 -1.82
N LEU A 64 2.30 0.11 -0.65
CA LEU A 64 2.60 0.76 0.62
C LEU A 64 3.94 0.26 1.17
N ILE A 65 4.72 1.16 1.77
CA ILE A 65 5.92 0.86 2.54
C ILE A 65 5.64 1.27 3.99
N GLY A 66 5.85 0.36 4.94
CA GLY A 66 5.77 0.66 6.36
C GLY A 66 7.06 1.32 6.84
N VAL A 67 6.95 2.45 7.54
CA VAL A 67 8.09 3.15 8.14
C VAL A 67 7.86 3.21 9.64
N ILE A 68 8.74 2.60 10.43
CA ILE A 68 8.65 2.64 11.90
C ILE A 68 9.78 3.52 12.42
N LEU A 69 9.42 4.52 13.22
CA LEU A 69 10.35 5.49 13.79
C LEU A 69 10.16 5.58 15.31
N PRO A 70 11.22 5.94 16.06
CA PRO A 70 11.09 6.14 17.51
C PRO A 70 10.17 7.31 17.84
N ARG A 71 10.44 8.49 17.24
CA ARG A 71 9.73 9.77 17.49
C ARG A 71 9.92 10.75 16.33
N ILE A 72 9.00 11.70 16.14
CA ILE A 72 9.17 12.79 15.15
C ILE A 72 9.96 14.00 15.68
N VAL A 73 10.27 14.06 16.95
CA VAL A 73 10.72 15.30 17.65
C VAL A 73 12.05 15.87 17.13
N HIS A 74 12.83 15.12 16.36
CA HIS A 74 14.13 15.56 15.84
C HIS A 74 14.07 15.87 14.35
N HIS A 75 14.69 16.98 13.95
CA HIS A 75 14.83 17.38 12.54
C HIS A 75 15.39 16.25 11.66
N PHE A 76 16.23 15.39 12.21
CA PHE A 76 16.75 14.19 11.54
C PHE A 76 15.64 13.30 10.98
N PHE A 77 14.70 12.87 11.82
CA PHE A 77 13.63 11.97 11.39
C PHE A 77 12.66 12.61 10.38
N SER A 78 12.40 13.91 10.50
CA SER A 78 11.58 14.61 9.51
C SER A 78 12.26 14.65 8.13
N THR A 79 13.59 14.81 8.10
CA THR A 79 14.38 14.75 6.87
C THR A 79 14.41 13.34 6.28
N VAL A 80 14.58 12.33 7.13
CA VAL A 80 14.53 10.90 6.70
C VAL A 80 13.17 10.56 6.10
N ILE A 81 12.07 10.91 6.79
CA ILE A 81 10.69 10.68 6.28
C ILE A 81 10.52 11.32 4.89
N LYS A 82 10.95 12.58 4.74
CA LYS A 82 10.87 13.29 3.47
C LYS A 82 11.64 12.57 2.35
N GLY A 83 12.84 12.09 2.63
CA GLY A 83 13.64 11.33 1.67
C GLY A 83 13.00 9.99 1.29
N ILE A 84 12.48 9.26 2.28
CA ILE A 84 11.77 7.98 2.05
C ILE A 84 10.51 8.22 1.22
N GLU A 85 9.71 9.24 1.57
CA GLU A 85 8.47 9.59 0.86
C GLU A 85 8.75 9.94 -0.60
N GLN A 86 9.74 10.79 -0.87
CA GLN A 86 10.13 11.17 -2.21
C GLN A 86 10.54 9.94 -3.04
N GLY A 87 11.45 9.11 -2.53
CA GLY A 87 11.90 7.90 -3.23
C GLY A 87 10.80 6.85 -3.45
N ALA A 88 9.86 6.75 -2.50
CA ALA A 88 8.69 5.89 -2.63
C ALA A 88 7.72 6.41 -3.70
N SER A 89 7.40 7.71 -3.66
CA SER A 89 6.49 8.39 -4.59
C SER A 89 6.95 8.29 -6.04
N GLU A 90 8.25 8.47 -6.31
CA GLU A 90 8.84 8.31 -7.65
C GLU A 90 8.61 6.90 -8.24
N LYS A 91 8.44 5.89 -7.39
CA LYS A 91 8.18 4.49 -7.78
C LYS A 91 6.69 4.12 -7.67
N GLY A 92 5.82 5.09 -7.42
CA GLY A 92 4.37 4.88 -7.26
C GLY A 92 3.99 4.14 -5.99
N TYR A 93 4.80 4.28 -4.92
CA TYR A 93 4.50 3.81 -3.58
C TYR A 93 4.07 4.98 -2.68
N HIS A 94 3.31 4.66 -1.64
CA HIS A 94 3.04 5.56 -0.52
C HIS A 94 3.69 5.01 0.75
N ILE A 95 3.87 5.85 1.75
CA ILE A 95 4.41 5.43 3.04
C ILE A 95 3.33 5.43 4.12
N MET A 96 3.43 4.48 5.05
CA MET A 96 2.65 4.43 6.28
C MET A 96 3.61 4.55 7.46
N VAL A 97 3.52 5.66 8.20
CA VAL A 97 4.44 5.94 9.31
C VAL A 97 3.81 5.52 10.64
N CYS A 98 4.54 4.73 11.40
CA CYS A 98 4.20 4.30 12.76
C CYS A 98 5.31 4.72 13.74
N PHE A 99 4.97 4.83 15.03
CA PHE A 99 5.92 5.22 16.08
C PHE A 99 6.06 4.14 17.13
N SER A 100 7.31 3.71 17.38
CA SER A 100 7.63 2.77 18.47
C SER A 100 7.72 3.48 19.84
N ASN A 101 7.90 4.80 19.86
CA ASN A 101 8.18 5.58 21.07
C ASN A 101 9.34 5.01 21.91
N GLU A 102 10.37 4.50 21.25
CA GLU A 102 11.56 3.87 21.84
C GLU A 102 11.26 2.55 22.58
N SER A 103 10.05 1.99 22.45
CA SER A 103 9.61 0.79 23.16
C SER A 103 9.68 -0.45 22.26
N TYR A 104 10.35 -1.48 22.76
CA TYR A 104 10.39 -2.83 22.17
C TYR A 104 8.99 -3.39 21.89
N LYS A 105 8.10 -3.29 22.89
CA LYS A 105 6.73 -3.79 22.77
C LYS A 105 5.97 -3.13 21.62
N LYS A 106 6.05 -1.79 21.52
CA LYS A 106 5.40 -1.04 20.43
C LYS A 106 6.03 -1.30 19.07
N GLU A 107 7.34 -1.50 19.01
CA GLU A 107 8.04 -1.89 17.80
C GLU A 107 7.51 -3.22 17.27
N VAL A 108 7.42 -4.24 18.14
CA VAL A 108 6.84 -5.55 17.82
C VAL A 108 5.38 -5.46 17.39
N GLU A 109 4.56 -4.67 18.10
CA GLU A 109 3.14 -4.47 17.77
C GLU A 109 2.99 -3.83 16.38
N ASN A 110 3.75 -2.78 16.07
CA ASN A 110 3.74 -2.12 14.78
C ASN A 110 4.19 -3.06 13.64
N LEU A 111 5.25 -3.84 13.87
CA LEU A 111 5.73 -4.82 12.91
C LEU A 111 4.65 -5.86 12.59
N LYS A 112 4.00 -6.43 13.59
CA LYS A 112 2.91 -7.41 13.40
C LYS A 112 1.74 -6.84 12.59
N VAL A 113 1.38 -5.58 12.81
CA VAL A 113 0.28 -4.94 12.06
C VAL A 113 0.67 -4.70 10.62
N LEU A 114 1.90 -4.24 10.37
CA LEU A 114 2.36 -3.88 9.03
C LEU A 114 2.73 -5.11 8.20
N SER A 115 3.34 -6.14 8.80
CA SER A 115 3.76 -7.37 8.11
C SER A 115 2.60 -8.26 7.66
N ASN A 116 1.42 -8.10 8.22
CA ASN A 116 0.24 -8.93 7.91
C ASN A 116 -0.39 -8.58 6.53
N GLY A 117 0.44 -8.45 5.49
CA GLY A 117 -0.02 -8.13 4.13
C GLY A 117 -0.47 -6.67 3.94
N SER A 118 -0.21 -5.79 4.92
CA SER A 118 -0.61 -4.38 4.84
C SER A 118 0.36 -3.54 4.02
N VAL A 119 1.62 -3.95 3.93
CA VAL A 119 2.69 -3.24 3.20
C VAL A 119 3.53 -4.20 2.36
N ASP A 120 4.21 -3.69 1.35
CA ASP A 120 5.10 -4.46 0.47
C ASP A 120 6.54 -4.56 1.02
N GLY A 121 6.85 -3.83 2.09
CA GLY A 121 8.15 -3.83 2.75
C GLY A 121 8.20 -2.84 3.91
N LEU A 122 9.24 -2.92 4.71
CA LEU A 122 9.42 -2.19 5.96
C LEU A 122 10.75 -1.43 5.99
N ILE A 123 10.74 -0.22 6.51
CA ILE A 123 11.92 0.59 6.85
C ILE A 123 11.80 0.95 8.33
N VAL A 124 12.74 0.52 9.16
CA VAL A 124 12.63 0.62 10.62
C VAL A 124 13.87 1.27 11.22
N SER A 125 13.65 2.33 11.98
CA SER A 125 14.64 2.82 12.96
C SER A 125 14.43 2.06 14.25
N ILE A 126 15.45 1.31 14.67
CA ILE A 126 15.36 0.39 15.80
C ILE A 126 15.10 1.17 17.09
N ALA A 127 14.16 0.70 17.90
CA ALA A 127 13.84 1.29 19.19
C ALA A 127 15.03 1.16 20.17
N LYS A 128 15.24 2.18 21.02
CA LYS A 128 16.29 2.20 22.02
C LYS A 128 16.23 0.98 22.95
N GLU A 129 15.04 0.62 23.43
CA GLU A 129 14.81 -0.55 24.28
C GLU A 129 15.24 -1.86 23.60
N THR A 130 15.02 -1.99 22.29
CA THR A 130 15.48 -3.13 21.47
C THR A 130 17.01 -3.23 21.42
N LEU A 131 17.69 -2.07 21.26
CA LEU A 131 19.15 -2.01 21.28
C LEU A 131 19.73 -2.36 22.66
N GLU A 132 19.08 -1.92 23.74
CA GLU A 132 19.49 -2.18 25.13
C GLU A 132 19.31 -3.65 25.51
N THR A 133 18.18 -4.24 25.16
CA THR A 133 17.89 -5.67 25.42
C THR A 133 18.61 -6.63 24.49
N LYS A 134 19.05 -6.14 23.32
CA LYS A 134 19.66 -6.95 22.23
C LYS A 134 18.77 -8.09 21.76
N ASP A 135 17.46 -7.97 21.93
CA ASP A 135 16.49 -8.93 21.41
C ASP A 135 16.00 -8.48 20.02
N PHE A 136 16.52 -9.12 18.99
CA PHE A 136 16.19 -8.88 17.58
C PHE A 136 15.34 -10.00 16.97
N THR A 137 14.72 -10.84 17.80
CA THR A 137 13.96 -12.02 17.35
C THR A 137 12.86 -11.63 16.35
N HIS A 138 12.11 -10.56 16.64
CA HIS A 138 11.03 -10.06 15.80
C HIS A 138 11.49 -9.61 14.40
N PHE A 139 12.72 -9.14 14.23
CA PHE A 139 13.29 -8.86 12.90
C PHE A 139 13.70 -10.12 12.16
N LYS A 140 14.24 -11.11 12.88
CA LYS A 140 14.61 -12.42 12.29
C LYS A 140 13.38 -13.13 11.76
N ASP A 141 12.25 -13.06 12.49
CA ASP A 141 10.99 -13.64 12.06
C ASP A 141 10.51 -13.04 10.73
N LEU A 142 10.58 -11.71 10.56
CA LEU A 142 10.25 -11.03 9.31
C LEU A 142 11.13 -11.46 8.13
N VAL A 143 12.44 -11.63 8.37
CA VAL A 143 13.38 -12.11 7.34
C VAL A 143 13.06 -13.56 6.95
N ASN A 144 12.70 -14.41 7.91
CA ASN A 144 12.29 -15.79 7.65
C ASN A 144 10.96 -15.85 6.84
N GLU A 145 10.09 -14.86 7.01
CA GLU A 145 8.85 -14.70 6.25
C GLU A 145 9.06 -14.00 4.89
N GLU A 146 10.31 -13.76 4.49
CA GLU A 146 10.70 -13.10 3.24
C GLU A 146 10.13 -11.68 3.07
N ILE A 147 9.83 -10.98 4.17
CA ILE A 147 9.34 -9.61 4.14
C ILE A 147 10.52 -8.66 3.91
N PRO A 148 10.49 -7.83 2.84
CA PRO A 148 11.56 -6.86 2.59
C PRO A 148 11.73 -5.90 3.76
N LEU A 149 12.91 -5.89 4.38
CA LEU A 149 13.21 -5.12 5.59
C LEU A 149 14.51 -4.32 5.44
N VAL A 150 14.47 -3.05 5.79
CA VAL A 150 15.62 -2.17 5.92
C VAL A 150 15.66 -1.64 7.36
N LEU A 151 16.80 -1.80 8.03
CA LEU A 151 17.06 -1.23 9.36
C LEU A 151 18.07 -0.08 9.25
N PHE A 152 17.88 0.99 10.08
CA PHE A 152 18.79 2.15 10.11
C PHE A 152 18.85 2.81 11.49
#